data_77265153119d86b1ea586fc6c4f40935
#
_entry.id   77265153119d86b1ea586fc6c4f40935
#
_cell.length_a   1.000
_cell.length_b   1.000
_cell.length_c   1.000
_cell.angle_alpha   90.00
_cell.angle_beta   90.00
_cell.angle_gamma   90.00
#
_symmetry.space_group_name_H-M   'P 1'
#
loop_
_entity.id
_entity.type
_entity.pdbx_description
1 polymer ?
#
loop_
_entity_poly.entity_id
_entity_poly.type
_entity_poly.pdbx_seq_one_letter_code
_entity_poly.pdbx_strand_id
1 'polypeptide(L)'
;MRRPLPPLNALRAFEATARHLSFSKAAEELHVTPAALSHQIRGLEDLLGLKLFHRRARSIELTEPARLIYPGIRSGFEAIRDAVDRLGRGQQDRILVVSSTPGFTAKWLVPRLYRFLGRHPDIEARITASATYANFTSDGVDVGIRLSSGVHPDLYVEKLSDEWLLPLCSPSLLDGARPLRSPQDLAHFTLIQVDLPGLVPTWADWMRLAGIEGVDTTRGLRLNVADHALDAASEGMGVVLAYKMVAARDIVRGRLVAPFGPEVPVPGRAYYFACASGQEKRAPIKAFRDWVFAEMDETHATLRAALAARAGAHPVVPRADSLSSSPSAIQRGPRATKTRARTGRA
;
A
#
# COMPACT_ATOMS: atom_id res chain seq x y z
N MET A 1 -15.62 0.60 -26.70
CA MET A 1 -16.92 1.13 -26.19
C MET A 1 -17.14 0.56 -24.78
N ARG A 2 -17.34 1.41 -23.76
CA ARG A 2 -17.75 0.93 -22.41
C ARG A 2 -19.22 0.49 -22.50
N ARG A 3 -19.54 -0.72 -21.99
CA ARG A 3 -20.94 -1.15 -21.85
C ARG A 3 -21.68 -0.19 -20.91
N PRO A 4 -22.94 0.19 -21.22
CA PRO A 4 -23.75 0.97 -20.29
C PRO A 4 -23.94 0.20 -18.97
N LEU A 5 -24.03 0.92 -17.85
CA LEU A 5 -24.30 0.31 -16.57
C LEU A 5 -25.71 -0.32 -16.57
N PRO A 6 -25.90 -1.49 -15.96
CA PRO A 6 -27.22 -2.03 -15.67
C PRO A 6 -28.03 -1.06 -14.78
N PRO A 7 -29.36 -1.18 -14.73
CA PRO A 7 -30.19 -0.37 -13.86
C PRO A 7 -29.72 -0.40 -12.41
N LEU A 8 -29.50 0.75 -11.79
CA LEU A 8 -28.92 0.85 -10.44
C LEU A 8 -29.79 0.14 -9.38
N ASN A 9 -31.12 0.17 -9.53
CA ASN A 9 -32.01 -0.54 -8.62
C ASN A 9 -31.81 -2.06 -8.70
N ALA A 10 -31.55 -2.62 -9.89
CA ALA A 10 -31.28 -4.03 -10.06
C ALA A 10 -29.91 -4.43 -9.47
N LEU A 11 -28.89 -3.58 -9.61
CA LEU A 11 -27.59 -3.76 -8.95
C LEU A 11 -27.70 -3.67 -7.43
N ARG A 12 -28.51 -2.73 -6.90
CA ARG A 12 -28.80 -2.57 -5.47
C ARG A 12 -29.53 -3.80 -4.92
N ALA A 13 -30.51 -4.31 -5.65
CA ALA A 13 -31.21 -5.55 -5.30
C ALA A 13 -30.28 -6.76 -5.25
N PHE A 14 -29.37 -6.87 -6.21
CA PHE A 14 -28.34 -7.91 -6.22
C PHE A 14 -27.39 -7.79 -5.04
N GLU A 15 -26.84 -6.58 -4.75
CA GLU A 15 -25.92 -6.34 -3.64
C GLU A 15 -26.55 -6.76 -2.30
N ALA A 16 -27.76 -6.26 -1.98
CA ALA A 16 -28.43 -6.56 -0.75
C ALA A 16 -28.74 -8.06 -0.61
N THR A 17 -29.20 -8.71 -1.70
CA THR A 17 -29.48 -10.16 -1.67
C THR A 17 -28.20 -10.98 -1.51
N ALA A 18 -27.11 -10.58 -2.12
CA ALA A 18 -25.81 -11.22 -2.00
C ALA A 18 -25.23 -11.12 -0.59
N ARG A 19 -25.40 -9.98 0.06
CA ARG A 19 -24.92 -9.72 1.43
C ARG A 19 -25.73 -10.47 2.48
N HIS A 20 -27.07 -10.52 2.34
CA HIS A 20 -27.94 -11.23 3.28
C HIS A 20 -28.06 -12.72 2.99
N LEU A 21 -27.73 -13.18 1.78
CA LEU A 21 -28.06 -14.51 1.26
C LEU A 21 -29.54 -14.89 1.50
N SER A 22 -30.43 -13.88 1.41
CA SER A 22 -31.87 -13.99 1.70
C SER A 22 -32.64 -12.93 0.93
N PHE A 23 -33.61 -13.39 0.09
CA PHE A 23 -34.50 -12.47 -0.61
C PHE A 23 -35.43 -11.71 0.35
N SER A 24 -35.90 -12.35 1.43
CA SER A 24 -36.81 -11.71 2.39
C SER A 24 -36.11 -10.60 3.17
N LYS A 25 -34.90 -10.86 3.72
CA LYS A 25 -34.10 -9.85 4.44
C LYS A 25 -33.69 -8.69 3.55
N ALA A 26 -33.29 -8.99 2.31
CA ALA A 26 -32.92 -7.96 1.35
C ALA A 26 -34.14 -7.09 0.95
N ALA A 27 -35.30 -7.69 0.78
CA ALA A 27 -36.53 -6.97 0.46
C ALA A 27 -36.98 -6.06 1.62
N GLU A 28 -36.86 -6.54 2.86
CA GLU A 28 -37.10 -5.76 4.07
C GLU A 28 -36.17 -4.55 4.16
N GLU A 29 -34.85 -4.74 4.00
CA GLU A 29 -33.88 -3.65 4.00
C GLU A 29 -34.14 -2.60 2.90
N LEU A 30 -34.53 -3.06 1.72
CA LEU A 30 -34.78 -2.17 0.59
C LEU A 30 -36.19 -1.57 0.57
N HIS A 31 -37.03 -1.91 1.55
CA HIS A 31 -38.43 -1.49 1.66
C HIS A 31 -39.24 -1.83 0.39
N VAL A 32 -39.05 -3.03 -0.16
CA VAL A 32 -39.79 -3.55 -1.31
C VAL A 32 -40.37 -4.92 -1.01
N THR A 33 -41.31 -5.38 -1.86
CA THR A 33 -41.79 -6.75 -1.74
C THR A 33 -40.76 -7.76 -2.25
N PRO A 34 -40.73 -9.01 -1.70
CA PRO A 34 -39.85 -10.07 -2.22
C PRO A 34 -40.09 -10.41 -3.70
N ALA A 35 -41.33 -10.23 -4.17
CA ALA A 35 -41.66 -10.38 -5.59
C ALA A 35 -41.03 -9.31 -6.47
N ALA A 36 -41.10 -8.04 -6.05
CA ALA A 36 -40.46 -6.92 -6.76
C ALA A 36 -38.92 -7.07 -6.77
N LEU A 37 -38.31 -7.46 -5.64
CA LEU A 37 -36.87 -7.73 -5.57
C LEU A 37 -36.49 -8.88 -6.52
N SER A 38 -37.24 -9.98 -6.52
CA SER A 38 -37.01 -11.11 -7.42
C SER A 38 -37.12 -10.71 -8.90
N HIS A 39 -38.03 -9.79 -9.22
CA HIS A 39 -38.22 -9.28 -10.57
C HIS A 39 -37.00 -8.45 -11.01
N GLN A 40 -36.51 -7.55 -10.13
CA GLN A 40 -35.31 -6.74 -10.41
C GLN A 40 -34.07 -7.61 -10.65
N ILE A 41 -33.88 -8.66 -9.82
CA ILE A 41 -32.76 -9.58 -9.98
C ILE A 41 -32.88 -10.39 -11.28
N ARG A 42 -34.06 -10.88 -11.62
CA ARG A 42 -34.29 -11.58 -12.90
C ARG A 42 -33.95 -10.66 -14.09
N GLY A 43 -34.44 -9.43 -14.07
CA GLY A 43 -34.11 -8.46 -15.13
C GLY A 43 -32.60 -8.20 -15.27
N LEU A 44 -31.86 -8.20 -14.14
CA LEU A 44 -30.40 -8.09 -14.17
C LEU A 44 -29.75 -9.37 -14.75
N GLU A 45 -30.21 -10.55 -14.35
CA GLU A 45 -29.73 -11.84 -14.88
C GLU A 45 -29.97 -11.93 -16.40
N ASP A 46 -31.14 -11.52 -16.86
CA ASP A 46 -31.52 -11.52 -18.29
C ASP A 46 -30.64 -10.53 -19.09
N LEU A 47 -30.39 -9.34 -18.54
CA LEU A 47 -29.52 -8.35 -19.16
C LEU A 47 -28.07 -8.84 -19.28
N LEU A 48 -27.59 -9.55 -18.27
CA LEU A 48 -26.21 -10.07 -18.24
C LEU A 48 -26.08 -11.40 -18.99
N GLY A 49 -27.19 -12.09 -19.27
CA GLY A 49 -27.21 -13.44 -19.84
C GLY A 49 -26.69 -14.53 -18.91
N LEU A 50 -26.66 -14.27 -17.59
CA LEU A 50 -26.05 -15.13 -16.58
C LEU A 50 -26.92 -15.21 -15.33
N LYS A 51 -26.96 -16.40 -14.67
CA LYS A 51 -27.56 -16.53 -13.36
C LYS A 51 -26.60 -16.04 -12.28
N LEU A 52 -27.13 -15.27 -11.32
CA LEU A 52 -26.36 -14.70 -10.22
C LEU A 52 -26.56 -15.49 -8.92
N PHE A 53 -27.69 -16.21 -8.79
CA PHE A 53 -28.00 -17.02 -7.60
C PHE A 53 -28.37 -18.45 -7.95
N HIS A 54 -27.85 -19.38 -7.18
CA HIS A 54 -28.38 -20.75 -7.07
C HIS A 54 -29.47 -20.75 -6.01
N ARG A 55 -30.71 -21.06 -6.41
CA ARG A 55 -31.86 -21.19 -5.49
C ARG A 55 -31.97 -22.64 -5.10
N ARG A 56 -31.68 -22.99 -3.87
CA ARG A 56 -31.94 -24.31 -3.28
C ARG A 56 -33.20 -24.26 -2.38
N ALA A 57 -33.75 -25.39 -2.02
CA ALA A 57 -35.02 -25.45 -1.26
C ALA A 57 -34.94 -24.68 0.09
N ARG A 58 -33.74 -24.50 0.67
CA ARG A 58 -33.56 -23.84 1.98
C ARG A 58 -32.41 -22.85 2.02
N SER A 59 -31.70 -22.60 0.92
CA SER A 59 -30.54 -21.73 0.87
C SER A 59 -30.43 -20.99 -0.47
N ILE A 60 -29.74 -19.85 -0.43
CA ILE A 60 -29.36 -19.09 -1.61
C ILE A 60 -27.86 -19.00 -1.60
N GLU A 61 -27.23 -19.29 -2.73
CA GLU A 61 -25.80 -19.21 -2.91
C GLU A 61 -25.47 -18.38 -4.14
N LEU A 62 -24.37 -17.64 -4.08
CA LEU A 62 -23.86 -16.92 -5.25
C LEU A 62 -23.29 -17.90 -6.27
N THR A 63 -23.57 -17.65 -7.54
CA THR A 63 -22.88 -18.31 -8.65
C THR A 63 -21.44 -17.82 -8.75
N GLU A 64 -20.59 -18.50 -9.51
CA GLU A 64 -19.21 -18.06 -9.73
C GLU A 64 -19.13 -16.67 -10.41
N PRO A 65 -19.90 -16.37 -11.49
CA PRO A 65 -19.98 -15.03 -12.03
C PRO A 65 -20.40 -13.97 -11.00
N ALA A 66 -21.36 -14.30 -10.12
CA ALA A 66 -21.82 -13.38 -9.08
C ALA A 66 -20.72 -13.09 -8.04
N ARG A 67 -19.95 -14.10 -7.63
CA ARG A 67 -18.80 -13.93 -6.72
C ARG A 67 -17.73 -13.03 -7.31
N LEU A 68 -17.51 -13.10 -8.62
CA LEU A 68 -16.54 -12.28 -9.33
C LEU A 68 -16.93 -10.79 -9.32
N ILE A 69 -18.23 -10.47 -9.55
CA ILE A 69 -18.68 -9.07 -9.68
C ILE A 69 -19.09 -8.44 -8.35
N TYR A 70 -19.47 -9.26 -7.34
CA TYR A 70 -20.02 -8.78 -6.07
C TYR A 70 -19.09 -7.80 -5.33
N PRO A 71 -17.77 -8.05 -5.17
CA PRO A 71 -16.88 -7.11 -4.47
C PRO A 71 -16.85 -5.73 -5.12
N GLY A 72 -16.82 -5.67 -6.47
CA GLY A 72 -16.81 -4.39 -7.19
C GLY A 72 -18.13 -3.64 -7.06
N ILE A 73 -19.27 -4.34 -7.12
CA ILE A 73 -20.60 -3.72 -6.95
C ILE A 73 -20.78 -3.20 -5.53
N ARG A 74 -20.39 -3.98 -4.53
CA ARG A 74 -20.43 -3.60 -3.12
C ARG A 74 -19.60 -2.33 -2.86
N SER A 75 -18.35 -2.32 -3.30
CA SER A 75 -17.47 -1.15 -3.17
C SER A 75 -18.05 0.09 -3.87
N GLY A 76 -18.68 -0.08 -5.05
CA GLY A 76 -19.37 1.01 -5.74
C GLY A 76 -20.52 1.62 -4.93
N PHE A 77 -21.37 0.79 -4.30
CA PHE A 77 -22.45 1.29 -3.43
C PHE A 77 -21.94 1.89 -2.12
N GLU A 78 -20.87 1.36 -1.54
CA GLU A 78 -20.18 1.97 -0.40
C GLU A 78 -19.68 3.38 -0.76
N ALA A 79 -19.03 3.54 -1.92
CA ALA A 79 -18.56 4.85 -2.41
C ALA A 79 -19.72 5.86 -2.66
N ILE A 80 -20.86 5.40 -3.21
CA ILE A 80 -22.05 6.24 -3.38
C ILE A 80 -22.60 6.68 -2.01
N ARG A 81 -22.70 5.76 -1.04
CA ARG A 81 -23.16 6.07 0.32
C ARG A 81 -22.25 7.11 0.97
N ASP A 82 -20.94 6.89 0.94
CA ASP A 82 -19.95 7.83 1.46
C ASP A 82 -20.05 9.21 0.80
N ALA A 83 -20.35 9.27 -0.50
CA ALA A 83 -20.53 10.54 -1.21
C ALA A 83 -21.81 11.28 -0.74
N VAL A 84 -22.91 10.58 -0.49
CA VAL A 84 -24.16 11.15 0.04
C VAL A 84 -24.00 11.58 1.49
N ASP A 85 -23.34 10.77 2.31
CA ASP A 85 -23.07 11.07 3.72
C ASP A 85 -22.23 12.36 3.89
N ARG A 86 -21.41 12.70 2.88
CA ARG A 86 -20.68 13.98 2.83
C ARG A 86 -21.59 15.21 2.70
N LEU A 87 -22.84 15.07 2.29
CA LEU A 87 -23.77 16.19 2.23
C LEU A 87 -24.30 16.63 3.61
N GLY A 88 -24.26 15.75 4.62
CA GLY A 88 -24.64 16.01 6.02
C GLY A 88 -23.60 16.76 6.86
N ARG A 89 -22.79 17.61 6.28
CA ARG A 89 -21.48 18.14 6.71
C ARG A 89 -21.41 19.02 7.97
N GLY A 90 -22.36 19.00 8.87
CA GLY A 90 -22.18 19.62 10.20
C GLY A 90 -21.32 18.81 11.18
N GLN A 91 -21.17 17.49 10.98
CA GLN A 91 -20.32 16.58 11.79
C GLN A 91 -19.04 16.10 11.08
N GLN A 92 -18.91 16.32 9.77
CA GLN A 92 -17.78 15.80 8.96
C GLN A 92 -16.48 16.58 9.08
N ASP A 93 -16.51 17.79 9.66
CA ASP A 93 -15.27 18.53 9.93
C ASP A 93 -14.39 17.87 11.01
N ARG A 94 -14.86 16.77 11.61
CA ARG A 94 -14.14 16.02 12.64
C ARG A 94 -13.56 14.69 12.14
N ILE A 95 -14.02 14.20 10.99
CA ILE A 95 -13.53 12.92 10.45
C ILE A 95 -12.33 13.18 9.53
N LEU A 96 -11.28 12.39 9.74
CA LEU A 96 -10.08 12.37 8.92
C LEU A 96 -9.82 10.95 8.43
N VAL A 97 -9.96 10.73 7.12
CA VAL A 97 -9.68 9.42 6.48
C VAL A 97 -8.29 9.44 5.86
N VAL A 98 -7.40 8.63 6.40
CA VAL A 98 -6.00 8.51 5.93
C VAL A 98 -5.78 7.17 5.28
N SER A 99 -5.23 7.17 4.07
CA SER A 99 -4.81 5.97 3.35
C SER A 99 -3.28 5.91 3.24
N SER A 100 -2.70 4.75 3.57
CA SER A 100 -1.25 4.54 3.48
C SER A 100 -0.93 3.10 3.07
N THR A 101 0.35 2.81 2.72
CA THR A 101 0.77 1.44 2.43
C THR A 101 0.72 0.58 3.69
N PRO A 102 0.45 -0.74 3.59
CA PRO A 102 0.33 -1.62 4.76
C PRO A 102 1.55 -1.53 5.69
N GLY A 103 2.75 -1.71 5.17
CA GLY A 103 3.98 -1.68 5.97
C GLY A 103 4.22 -0.33 6.67
N PHE A 104 4.01 0.80 5.97
CA PHE A 104 4.14 2.12 6.59
C PHE A 104 3.06 2.35 7.65
N THR A 105 1.83 1.93 7.37
CA THR A 105 0.72 1.98 8.34
C THR A 105 1.06 1.21 9.61
N ALA A 106 1.44 -0.06 9.50
CA ALA A 106 1.68 -0.95 10.64
C ALA A 106 2.92 -0.55 11.45
N LYS A 107 4.02 -0.23 10.77
CA LYS A 107 5.33 -0.04 11.43
C LYS A 107 5.63 1.41 11.80
N TRP A 108 5.11 2.38 11.03
CA TRP A 108 5.42 3.79 11.29
C TRP A 108 4.22 4.60 11.82
N LEU A 109 3.07 4.56 11.12
CA LEU A 109 1.94 5.46 11.40
C LEU A 109 1.18 5.07 12.68
N VAL A 110 0.60 3.87 12.71
CA VAL A 110 -0.25 3.41 13.83
C VAL A 110 0.46 3.45 15.19
N PRO A 111 1.75 3.05 15.31
CA PRO A 111 2.46 3.14 16.58
C PRO A 111 2.64 4.55 17.15
N ARG A 112 2.38 5.60 16.36
CA ARG A 112 2.51 7.02 16.73
C ARG A 112 1.16 7.73 16.82
N LEU A 113 0.13 7.17 16.22
CA LEU A 113 -1.18 7.81 16.04
C LEU A 113 -1.83 8.24 17.36
N TYR A 114 -1.55 7.55 18.47
CA TYR A 114 -2.03 7.93 19.80
C TYR A 114 -1.58 9.33 20.22
N ARG A 115 -0.42 9.82 19.74
CA ARG A 115 0.09 11.18 20.02
C ARG A 115 -0.74 12.22 19.26
N PHE A 116 -1.17 11.90 18.04
CA PHE A 116 -2.07 12.74 17.26
C PHE A 116 -3.44 12.83 17.92
N LEU A 117 -4.04 11.70 18.24
CA LEU A 117 -5.37 11.64 18.86
C LEU A 117 -5.39 12.30 20.25
N GLY A 118 -4.30 12.19 21.02
CA GLY A 118 -4.17 12.88 22.30
C GLY A 118 -4.11 14.40 22.20
N ARG A 119 -3.57 14.94 21.08
CA ARG A 119 -3.51 16.38 20.81
C ARG A 119 -4.80 16.93 20.12
N HIS A 120 -5.54 16.05 19.46
CA HIS A 120 -6.73 16.38 18.68
C HIS A 120 -7.88 15.41 19.01
N PRO A 121 -8.41 15.47 20.26
CA PRO A 121 -9.44 14.54 20.72
C PRO A 121 -10.79 14.69 20.01
N ASP A 122 -10.99 15.81 19.33
CA ASP A 122 -12.15 16.11 18.51
C ASP A 122 -12.09 15.52 17.10
N ILE A 123 -10.94 14.99 16.68
CA ILE A 123 -10.76 14.36 15.36
C ILE A 123 -10.95 12.84 15.46
N GLU A 124 -11.89 12.31 14.69
CA GLU A 124 -12.05 10.88 14.45
C GLU A 124 -11.15 10.48 13.27
N ALA A 125 -10.04 9.80 13.54
CA ALA A 125 -9.14 9.32 12.49
C ALA A 125 -9.52 7.90 12.05
N ARG A 126 -9.73 7.72 10.73
CA ARG A 126 -9.98 6.44 10.06
C ARG A 126 -8.79 6.09 9.19
N ILE A 127 -8.12 4.97 9.47
CA ILE A 127 -6.89 4.58 8.78
C ILE A 127 -7.17 3.39 7.87
N THR A 128 -6.85 3.53 6.59
CA THR A 128 -6.94 2.46 5.59
C THR A 128 -5.55 2.06 5.09
N ALA A 129 -5.20 0.79 5.27
CA ALA A 129 -3.96 0.22 4.74
C ALA A 129 -4.23 -0.41 3.37
N SER A 130 -3.66 0.16 2.31
CA SER A 130 -3.84 -0.32 0.94
C SER A 130 -2.59 -0.09 0.10
N ALA A 131 -2.22 -1.06 -0.75
CA ALA A 131 -1.18 -0.90 -1.75
C ALA A 131 -1.65 -0.10 -2.97
N THR A 132 -2.96 -0.02 -3.20
CA THR A 132 -3.56 0.73 -4.30
C THR A 132 -3.61 2.22 -3.97
N TYR A 133 -3.35 3.06 -4.97
CA TYR A 133 -3.56 4.51 -4.83
C TYR A 133 -5.05 4.81 -4.68
N ALA A 134 -5.38 5.61 -3.67
CA ALA A 134 -6.74 6.07 -3.46
C ALA A 134 -7.10 7.16 -4.49
N ASN A 135 -8.33 7.12 -4.96
CA ASN A 135 -8.92 8.24 -5.67
C ASN A 135 -9.58 9.19 -4.66
N PHE A 136 -8.97 10.34 -4.43
CA PHE A 136 -9.44 11.33 -3.43
C PHE A 136 -10.84 11.87 -3.71
N THR A 137 -11.34 11.73 -4.94
CA THR A 137 -12.68 12.18 -5.32
C THR A 137 -13.75 11.12 -5.02
N SER A 138 -13.43 9.83 -5.24
CA SER A 138 -14.42 8.74 -5.15
C SER A 138 -14.32 7.90 -3.89
N ASP A 139 -13.12 7.71 -3.33
CA ASP A 139 -12.89 6.70 -2.28
C ASP A 139 -13.05 7.26 -0.86
N GLY A 140 -13.41 8.53 -0.72
CA GLY A 140 -13.62 9.15 0.59
C GLY A 140 -12.36 9.38 1.41
N VAL A 141 -11.19 9.29 0.79
CA VAL A 141 -9.90 9.49 1.44
C VAL A 141 -9.57 10.98 1.48
N ASP A 142 -9.22 11.50 2.65
CA ASP A 142 -8.78 12.87 2.83
C ASP A 142 -7.28 13.03 2.61
N VAL A 143 -6.48 12.09 3.10
CA VAL A 143 -5.01 12.13 3.06
C VAL A 143 -4.45 10.80 2.58
N GLY A 144 -3.49 10.87 1.66
CA GLY A 144 -2.67 9.74 1.23
C GLY A 144 -1.21 9.90 1.66
N ILE A 145 -0.60 8.85 2.21
CA ILE A 145 0.85 8.78 2.40
C ILE A 145 1.39 7.65 1.54
N ARG A 146 2.25 7.98 0.57
CA ARG A 146 2.73 7.03 -0.43
C ARG A 146 4.20 7.23 -0.76
N LEU A 147 4.87 6.11 -1.04
CA LEU A 147 6.16 6.12 -1.71
C LEU A 147 5.91 6.27 -3.22
N SER A 148 6.21 7.45 -3.77
CA SER A 148 5.91 7.81 -5.16
C SER A 148 6.99 8.70 -5.77
N SER A 149 6.79 9.10 -7.03
CA SER A 149 7.64 10.11 -7.70
C SER A 149 7.27 11.54 -7.34
N GLY A 150 6.16 11.77 -6.63
CA GLY A 150 5.67 13.10 -6.28
C GLY A 150 4.94 13.85 -7.41
N VAL A 151 4.79 13.26 -8.58
CA VAL A 151 4.14 13.92 -9.73
C VAL A 151 2.67 13.50 -9.80
N HIS A 152 1.78 14.38 -9.32
CA HIS A 152 0.32 14.19 -9.32
C HIS A 152 -0.35 15.55 -9.57
N PRO A 153 -0.64 15.93 -10.84
CA PRO A 153 -1.02 17.29 -11.22
C PRO A 153 -2.32 17.79 -10.58
N ASP A 154 -3.24 16.88 -10.23
CA ASP A 154 -4.56 17.23 -9.67
C ASP A 154 -4.60 17.19 -8.13
N LEU A 155 -3.45 16.99 -7.47
CA LEU A 155 -3.37 16.84 -6.02
C LEU A 155 -2.46 17.93 -5.42
N TYR A 156 -2.73 18.29 -4.17
CA TYR A 156 -1.72 18.89 -3.31
C TYR A 156 -0.77 17.79 -2.85
N VAL A 157 0.52 17.97 -3.14
CA VAL A 157 1.55 16.97 -2.83
C VAL A 157 2.73 17.67 -2.14
N GLU A 158 3.17 17.13 -1.01
CA GLU A 158 4.31 17.63 -0.26
C GLU A 158 5.23 16.47 0.11
N LYS A 159 6.53 16.64 -0.11
CA LYS A 159 7.53 15.61 0.15
C LYS A 159 7.72 15.46 1.67
N LEU A 160 7.45 14.27 2.17
CA LEU A 160 7.53 13.94 3.59
C LEU A 160 8.92 13.44 3.98
N SER A 161 9.53 12.55 3.17
CA SER A 161 10.85 11.97 3.47
C SER A 161 11.45 11.32 2.24
N ASP A 162 12.75 11.47 2.06
CA ASP A 162 13.52 10.57 1.19
C ASP A 162 13.57 9.16 1.79
N GLU A 163 13.78 8.16 0.92
CA GLU A 163 13.83 6.78 1.36
C GLU A 163 15.10 6.08 0.91
N TRP A 164 15.60 5.18 1.76
CA TRP A 164 16.76 4.34 1.52
C TRP A 164 16.44 2.88 1.78
N LEU A 165 17.15 2.03 1.04
CA LEU A 165 17.18 0.60 1.26
C LEU A 165 18.44 0.22 2.00
N LEU A 166 18.29 -0.68 2.97
CA LEU A 166 19.42 -1.25 3.68
C LEU A 166 19.13 -2.70 4.09
N PRO A 167 20.17 -3.55 4.12
CA PRO A 167 20.10 -4.87 4.74
C PRO A 167 19.90 -4.71 6.25
N LEU A 168 18.97 -5.51 6.79
CA LEU A 168 18.68 -5.53 8.22
C LEU A 168 18.56 -6.95 8.72
N CYS A 169 19.05 -7.23 9.91
CA CYS A 169 18.94 -8.54 10.55
C CYS A 169 18.78 -8.41 12.07
N SER A 170 18.43 -9.51 12.73
CA SER A 170 18.54 -9.63 14.18
C SER A 170 19.99 -9.48 14.63
N PRO A 171 20.27 -8.82 15.78
CA PRO A 171 21.61 -8.79 16.38
C PRO A 171 22.22 -10.18 16.58
N SER A 172 21.40 -11.22 16.81
CA SER A 172 21.86 -12.60 17.00
C SER A 172 22.65 -13.17 15.81
N LEU A 173 22.44 -12.64 14.60
CA LEU A 173 23.20 -13.07 13.42
C LEU A 173 24.60 -12.47 13.35
N LEU A 174 24.94 -11.50 14.19
CA LEU A 174 26.26 -10.88 14.26
C LEU A 174 27.21 -11.67 15.18
N ASP A 175 26.67 -12.42 16.14
CA ASP A 175 27.42 -13.10 17.21
C ASP A 175 27.32 -14.64 17.13
N GLY A 176 26.67 -15.19 16.07
CA GLY A 176 26.48 -16.63 15.89
C GLY A 176 27.76 -17.38 15.48
N ALA A 177 27.64 -18.69 15.29
CA ALA A 177 28.74 -19.56 14.84
C ALA A 177 29.32 -19.16 13.45
N ARG A 178 28.50 -18.52 12.64
CA ARG A 178 28.90 -17.84 11.38
C ARG A 178 28.40 -16.41 11.45
N PRO A 179 29.20 -15.47 11.96
CA PRO A 179 28.74 -14.09 12.12
C PRO A 179 28.63 -13.39 10.75
N LEU A 180 27.54 -12.62 10.59
CA LEU A 180 27.32 -11.77 9.42
C LEU A 180 28.15 -10.49 9.56
N ARG A 181 29.31 -10.40 8.91
CA ARG A 181 30.24 -9.26 9.04
C ARG A 181 30.45 -8.50 7.74
N SER A 182 30.25 -9.14 6.61
CA SER A 182 30.45 -8.57 5.28
C SER A 182 29.29 -8.91 4.34
N PRO A 183 29.08 -8.15 3.25
CA PRO A 183 28.09 -8.50 2.24
C PRO A 183 28.26 -9.88 1.61
N GLN A 184 29.49 -10.38 1.53
CA GLN A 184 29.79 -11.71 0.99
C GLN A 184 29.23 -12.84 1.89
N ASP A 185 29.13 -12.59 3.19
CA ASP A 185 28.57 -13.56 4.14
C ASP A 185 27.09 -13.83 3.89
N LEU A 186 26.37 -12.93 3.17
CA LEU A 186 24.98 -13.12 2.77
C LEU A 186 24.73 -14.41 2.01
N ALA A 187 25.76 -14.98 1.35
CA ALA A 187 25.69 -16.28 0.70
C ALA A 187 25.33 -17.44 1.66
N HIS A 188 25.54 -17.23 2.98
CA HIS A 188 25.30 -18.23 4.02
C HIS A 188 24.00 -17.99 4.83
N PHE A 189 23.27 -16.93 4.49
CA PHE A 189 22.05 -16.55 5.21
C PHE A 189 20.82 -16.59 4.30
N THR A 190 19.66 -16.78 4.90
CA THR A 190 18.38 -16.63 4.18
C THR A 190 18.18 -15.17 3.81
N LEU A 191 18.09 -14.88 2.51
CA LEU A 191 17.69 -13.56 2.02
C LEU A 191 16.17 -13.42 2.05
N ILE A 192 15.67 -12.46 2.83
CA ILE A 192 14.24 -12.17 2.92
C ILE A 192 13.92 -11.03 1.96
N GLN A 193 13.06 -11.31 0.98
CA GLN A 193 12.67 -10.39 -0.08
C GLN A 193 11.21 -9.97 0.11
N VAL A 194 10.95 -8.67 0.09
CA VAL A 194 9.60 -8.14 -0.08
C VAL A 194 9.27 -8.17 -1.57
N ASP A 195 8.37 -9.07 -1.96
CA ASP A 195 8.03 -9.33 -3.35
C ASP A 195 6.84 -8.46 -3.78
N LEU A 196 7.13 -7.21 -4.13
CA LEU A 196 6.19 -6.23 -4.69
C LEU A 196 6.78 -5.68 -6.00
N PRO A 197 6.57 -6.36 -7.13
CA PRO A 197 7.19 -6.02 -8.41
C PRO A 197 6.97 -4.56 -8.81
N GLY A 198 8.05 -3.86 -9.17
CA GLY A 198 8.02 -2.46 -9.56
C GLY A 198 7.82 -1.46 -8.40
N LEU A 199 7.57 -1.93 -7.17
CA LEU A 199 7.40 -1.07 -5.98
C LEU A 199 8.62 -1.12 -5.07
N VAL A 200 9.25 -2.29 -4.93
CA VAL A 200 10.42 -2.49 -4.05
C VAL A 200 11.58 -3.02 -4.89
N PRO A 201 12.78 -2.43 -4.81
CA PRO A 201 13.97 -3.01 -5.42
C PRO A 201 14.27 -4.40 -4.84
N THR A 202 14.85 -5.26 -5.67
CA THR A 202 15.22 -6.61 -5.28
C THR A 202 16.62 -6.66 -4.63
N TRP A 203 16.96 -7.79 -4.01
CA TRP A 203 18.33 -8.05 -3.58
C TRP A 203 19.33 -7.91 -4.74
N ALA A 204 19.00 -8.38 -5.94
CA ALA A 204 19.84 -8.23 -7.13
C ALA A 204 20.06 -6.73 -7.49
N ASP A 205 19.03 -5.91 -7.36
CA ASP A 205 19.17 -4.47 -7.57
C ASP A 205 20.07 -3.82 -6.53
N TRP A 206 19.91 -4.19 -5.25
CA TRP A 206 20.76 -3.67 -4.17
C TRP A 206 22.21 -4.10 -4.35
N MET A 207 22.48 -5.38 -4.64
CA MET A 207 23.83 -5.89 -4.91
C MET A 207 24.52 -5.12 -6.03
N ARG A 208 23.81 -4.92 -7.16
CA ARG A 208 24.31 -4.16 -8.30
C ARG A 208 24.61 -2.70 -7.94
N LEU A 209 23.72 -2.03 -7.19
CA LEU A 209 23.91 -0.64 -6.76
C LEU A 209 25.04 -0.52 -5.71
N ALA A 210 25.22 -1.53 -4.90
CA ALA A 210 26.27 -1.60 -3.88
C ALA A 210 27.63 -2.09 -4.45
N GLY A 211 27.70 -2.54 -5.71
CA GLY A 211 28.92 -3.09 -6.33
C GLY A 211 29.35 -4.43 -5.74
N ILE A 212 28.40 -5.26 -5.29
CA ILE A 212 28.65 -6.54 -4.63
C ILE A 212 28.33 -7.68 -5.61
N GLU A 213 29.25 -8.62 -5.76
CA GLU A 213 29.12 -9.80 -6.64
C GLU A 213 29.24 -11.11 -5.86
N GLY A 214 28.85 -12.22 -6.48
CA GLY A 214 29.07 -13.58 -5.96
C GLY A 214 28.03 -14.08 -4.96
N VAL A 215 26.93 -13.35 -4.72
CA VAL A 215 25.83 -13.79 -3.85
C VAL A 215 24.63 -14.20 -4.70
N ASP A 216 24.13 -15.42 -4.50
CA ASP A 216 22.91 -15.92 -5.14
C ASP A 216 21.67 -15.26 -4.52
N THR A 217 21.06 -14.33 -5.25
CA THR A 217 19.85 -13.62 -4.83
C THR A 217 18.54 -14.27 -5.28
N THR A 218 18.61 -15.43 -5.94
CA THR A 218 17.43 -16.13 -6.47
C THR A 218 16.74 -16.98 -5.40
N ARG A 219 17.46 -17.34 -4.34
CA ARG A 219 16.98 -18.14 -3.21
C ARG A 219 16.59 -17.27 -2.04
N GLY A 220 15.73 -17.80 -1.17
CA GLY A 220 15.37 -17.16 0.08
C GLY A 220 13.86 -17.15 0.32
N LEU A 221 13.44 -16.39 1.32
CA LEU A 221 12.05 -16.22 1.71
C LEU A 221 11.46 -15.02 0.94
N ARG A 222 10.32 -15.23 0.29
CA ARG A 222 9.59 -14.17 -0.41
C ARG A 222 8.27 -13.88 0.29
N LEU A 223 8.02 -12.62 0.63
CA LEU A 223 6.83 -12.16 1.32
C LEU A 223 6.27 -10.92 0.60
N ASN A 224 4.96 -10.84 0.45
CA ASN A 224 4.30 -9.71 -0.20
C ASN A 224 3.91 -8.57 0.76
N VAL A 225 4.30 -8.69 2.04
CA VAL A 225 3.98 -7.71 3.10
C VAL A 225 5.27 -7.36 3.83
N ALA A 226 5.63 -6.07 3.84
CA ALA A 226 6.90 -5.60 4.38
C ALA A 226 7.04 -5.81 5.91
N ASP A 227 5.96 -5.66 6.68
CA ASP A 227 5.96 -5.88 8.12
C ASP A 227 6.23 -7.34 8.48
N HIS A 228 5.69 -8.32 7.75
CA HIS A 228 6.01 -9.73 7.93
C HIS A 228 7.50 -10.04 7.66
N ALA A 229 8.08 -9.39 6.65
CA ALA A 229 9.49 -9.55 6.34
C ALA A 229 10.40 -9.00 7.44
N LEU A 230 10.05 -7.85 8.02
CA LEU A 230 10.77 -7.26 9.14
C LEU A 230 10.64 -8.12 10.41
N ASP A 231 9.45 -8.68 10.68
CA ASP A 231 9.24 -9.56 11.82
C ASP A 231 10.06 -10.86 11.67
N ALA A 232 10.03 -11.49 10.49
CA ALA A 232 10.87 -12.67 10.21
C ALA A 232 12.36 -12.39 10.42
N ALA A 233 12.86 -11.23 9.97
CA ALA A 233 14.24 -10.83 10.20
C ALA A 233 14.55 -10.57 11.68
N SER A 234 13.63 -9.97 12.44
CA SER A 234 13.82 -9.70 13.86
C SER A 234 13.88 -10.97 14.72
N GLU A 235 13.21 -12.04 14.28
CA GLU A 235 13.26 -13.38 14.88
C GLU A 235 14.51 -14.20 14.45
N GLY A 236 15.41 -13.59 13.68
CA GLY A 236 16.67 -14.24 13.26
C GLY A 236 16.55 -15.21 12.09
N MET A 237 15.44 -15.22 11.35
CA MET A 237 15.25 -16.13 10.20
C MET A 237 16.17 -15.81 9.02
N GLY A 238 16.77 -14.61 8.97
CA GLY A 238 17.65 -14.19 7.89
C GLY A 238 17.85 -12.69 7.83
N VAL A 239 18.27 -12.22 6.67
CA VAL A 239 18.54 -10.80 6.38
C VAL A 239 17.47 -10.26 5.44
N VAL A 240 16.81 -9.18 5.83
CA VAL A 240 15.82 -8.52 5.00
C VAL A 240 16.41 -7.29 4.32
N LEU A 241 16.08 -7.08 3.05
CA LEU A 241 16.28 -5.79 2.39
C LEU A 241 15.03 -4.94 2.61
N ALA A 242 15.17 -3.84 3.35
CA ALA A 242 14.03 -3.07 3.81
C ALA A 242 14.17 -1.56 3.60
N TYR A 243 13.04 -0.90 3.50
CA TYR A 243 12.94 0.54 3.55
C TYR A 243 13.23 1.05 4.97
N LYS A 244 14.12 2.03 5.05
CA LYS A 244 14.63 2.59 6.30
C LYS A 244 13.54 3.15 7.20
N MET A 245 12.57 3.89 6.63
CA MET A 245 11.48 4.47 7.42
C MET A 245 10.54 3.42 7.99
N VAL A 246 10.23 2.38 7.22
CA VAL A 246 9.37 1.28 7.70
C VAL A 246 10.06 0.51 8.82
N ALA A 247 11.37 0.32 8.74
CA ALA A 247 12.18 -0.37 9.75
C ALA A 247 12.58 0.51 10.95
N ALA A 248 12.36 1.83 10.89
CA ALA A 248 12.91 2.80 11.84
C ALA A 248 12.68 2.43 13.32
N ARG A 249 11.46 1.99 13.66
CA ARG A 249 11.12 1.60 15.04
C ARG A 249 11.90 0.39 15.54
N ASP A 250 12.09 -0.60 14.66
CA ASP A 250 12.79 -1.84 14.98
C ASP A 250 14.30 -1.60 15.12
N ILE A 251 14.85 -0.69 14.29
CA ILE A 251 16.24 -0.23 14.40
C ILE A 251 16.46 0.52 15.72
N VAL A 252 15.62 1.51 16.04
CA VAL A 252 15.74 2.31 17.25
C VAL A 252 15.62 1.44 18.52
N ARG A 253 14.73 0.44 18.49
CA ARG A 253 14.56 -0.52 19.60
C ARG A 253 15.62 -1.60 19.69
N GLY A 254 16.51 -1.68 18.70
CA GLY A 254 17.54 -2.69 18.67
C GLY A 254 17.10 -4.09 18.28
N ARG A 255 15.87 -4.26 17.79
CA ARG A 255 15.41 -5.54 17.26
C ARG A 255 16.03 -5.88 15.92
N LEU A 256 16.31 -4.84 15.12
CA LEU A 256 17.00 -4.96 13.86
C LEU A 256 18.24 -4.07 13.84
N VAL A 257 19.28 -4.56 13.20
CA VAL A 257 20.53 -3.85 12.98
C VAL A 257 20.91 -3.91 11.52
N ALA A 258 21.58 -2.86 11.04
CA ALA A 258 22.26 -2.87 9.75
C ALA A 258 23.64 -3.50 9.94
N PRO A 259 23.91 -4.72 9.45
CA PRO A 259 25.19 -5.40 9.66
C PRO A 259 26.33 -4.73 8.89
N PHE A 260 26.03 -4.08 7.79
CA PHE A 260 26.97 -3.38 6.90
C PHE A 260 26.23 -2.37 6.03
N GLY A 261 27.00 -1.47 5.39
CA GLY A 261 26.51 -0.58 4.34
C GLY A 261 26.74 -1.13 2.94
N PRO A 262 26.47 -0.33 1.90
CA PRO A 262 25.95 1.03 1.99
C PRO A 262 24.42 1.10 2.16
N GLU A 263 23.91 2.21 2.71
CA GLU A 263 22.52 2.60 2.47
C GLU A 263 22.40 3.04 1.01
N VAL A 264 21.45 2.46 0.28
CA VAL A 264 21.23 2.78 -1.13
C VAL A 264 19.96 3.63 -1.26
N PRO A 265 20.05 4.84 -1.82
CA PRO A 265 18.88 5.69 -2.03
C PRO A 265 17.91 5.00 -3.00
N VAL A 266 16.62 5.19 -2.80
CA VAL A 266 15.60 4.69 -3.73
C VAL A 266 15.42 5.71 -4.86
N PRO A 267 15.92 5.41 -6.08
CA PRO A 267 15.94 6.39 -7.14
C PRO A 267 14.54 6.86 -7.54
N GLY A 268 14.34 8.18 -7.63
CA GLY A 268 13.12 8.79 -8.14
C GLY A 268 11.89 8.56 -7.27
N ARG A 269 12.04 8.11 -6.02
CA ARG A 269 10.93 7.89 -5.09
C ARG A 269 11.24 8.44 -3.70
N ALA A 270 10.21 9.04 -3.09
CA ALA A 270 10.22 9.49 -1.71
C ALA A 270 8.83 9.26 -1.11
N TYR A 271 8.71 9.34 0.21
CA TYR A 271 7.39 9.43 0.83
C TYR A 271 6.81 10.82 0.60
N TYR A 272 5.56 10.83 0.19
CA TYR A 272 4.80 12.06 -0.02
C TYR A 272 3.51 12.02 0.78
N PHE A 273 3.17 13.17 1.34
CA PHE A 273 1.83 13.52 1.79
C PHE A 273 1.05 14.05 0.59
N ALA A 274 -0.18 13.58 0.41
CA ALA A 274 -1.05 14.06 -0.67
C ALA A 274 -2.49 14.19 -0.19
N CYS A 275 -3.20 15.18 -0.71
CA CYS A 275 -4.65 15.34 -0.56
C CYS A 275 -5.24 15.99 -1.83
N ALA A 276 -6.56 16.06 -1.95
CA ALA A 276 -7.17 16.79 -3.04
C ALA A 276 -6.79 18.28 -2.97
N SER A 277 -6.48 18.89 -4.12
CA SER A 277 -6.11 20.31 -4.21
C SER A 277 -7.17 21.21 -3.58
N GLY A 278 -6.75 22.14 -2.73
CA GLY A 278 -7.62 23.04 -1.97
C GLY A 278 -8.11 22.46 -0.64
N GLN A 279 -7.96 21.15 -0.38
CA GLN A 279 -8.36 20.53 0.89
C GLN A 279 -7.25 20.58 1.96
N GLU A 280 -6.02 20.93 1.61
CA GLU A 280 -4.87 21.07 2.51
C GLU A 280 -5.09 22.08 3.64
N LYS A 281 -6.07 22.97 3.47
CA LYS A 281 -6.46 24.02 4.45
C LYS A 281 -7.52 23.56 5.44
N ARG A 282 -8.20 22.43 5.20
CA ARG A 282 -9.17 21.87 6.17
C ARG A 282 -8.47 21.56 7.48
N ALA A 283 -9.11 21.95 8.59
CA ALA A 283 -8.51 21.87 9.91
C ALA A 283 -7.99 20.45 10.26
N PRO A 284 -8.72 19.34 10.07
CA PRO A 284 -8.20 17.99 10.35
C PRO A 284 -7.03 17.60 9.45
N ILE A 285 -7.07 17.97 8.15
CA ILE A 285 -6.01 17.66 7.20
C ILE A 285 -4.74 18.43 7.55
N LYS A 286 -4.87 19.73 7.84
CA LYS A 286 -3.76 20.58 8.26
C LYS A 286 -3.15 20.10 9.57
N ALA A 287 -3.95 19.79 10.57
CA ALA A 287 -3.49 19.27 11.86
C ALA A 287 -2.71 17.96 11.69
N PHE A 288 -3.23 17.04 10.88
CA PHE A 288 -2.55 15.78 10.60
C PHE A 288 -1.27 15.97 9.81
N ARG A 289 -1.25 16.88 8.80
CA ARG A 289 -0.06 17.23 8.04
C ARG A 289 1.03 17.74 8.97
N ASP A 290 0.73 18.77 9.76
CA ASP A 290 1.70 19.40 10.65
C ASP A 290 2.25 18.38 11.67
N TRP A 291 1.39 17.46 12.17
CA TRP A 291 1.79 16.39 13.07
C TRP A 291 2.67 15.34 12.38
N VAL A 292 2.30 14.84 11.19
CA VAL A 292 3.06 13.78 10.52
C VAL A 292 4.44 14.24 10.09
N PHE A 293 4.59 15.52 9.70
CA PHE A 293 5.90 16.11 9.39
C PHE A 293 6.77 16.20 10.64
N ALA A 294 6.25 16.68 11.76
CA ALA A 294 6.99 16.73 13.04
C ALA A 294 7.42 15.34 13.53
N GLU A 295 6.54 14.33 13.44
CA GLU A 295 6.88 12.94 13.79
C GLU A 295 7.93 12.33 12.83
N MET A 296 7.93 12.75 11.56
CA MET A 296 8.94 12.33 10.60
C MET A 296 10.31 12.90 10.96
N ASP A 297 10.39 14.19 11.30
CA ASP A 297 11.64 14.84 11.74
C ASP A 297 12.19 14.18 13.03
N GLU A 298 11.31 13.88 14.01
CA GLU A 298 11.70 13.14 15.23
C GLU A 298 12.22 11.74 14.87
N THR A 299 11.58 11.06 13.91
CA THR A 299 12.01 9.75 13.45
C THR A 299 13.40 9.82 12.80
N HIS A 300 13.65 10.81 11.96
CA HIS A 300 14.97 11.03 11.35
C HIS A 300 16.08 11.30 12.40
N ALA A 301 15.78 12.11 13.41
CA ALA A 301 16.72 12.41 14.48
C ALA A 301 17.08 11.17 15.30
N THR A 302 16.07 10.43 15.77
CA THR A 302 16.27 9.23 16.59
C THR A 302 16.95 8.11 15.80
N LEU A 303 16.61 7.95 14.53
CA LEU A 303 17.18 6.92 13.68
C LEU A 303 18.66 7.22 13.36
N ARG A 304 19.01 8.49 13.07
CA ARG A 304 20.42 8.90 12.91
C ARG A 304 21.24 8.61 14.16
N ALA A 305 20.71 8.93 15.33
CA ALA A 305 21.39 8.65 16.61
C ALA A 305 21.59 7.13 16.83
N ALA A 306 20.56 6.32 16.57
CA ALA A 306 20.63 4.86 16.70
C ALA A 306 21.63 4.21 15.73
N LEU A 307 21.67 4.66 14.49
CA LEU A 307 22.63 4.16 13.49
C LEU A 307 24.07 4.61 13.81
N ALA A 308 24.27 5.86 14.22
CA ALA A 308 25.59 6.38 14.58
C ALA A 308 26.18 5.67 15.82
N ALA A 309 25.37 5.39 16.85
CA ALA A 309 25.81 4.68 18.05
C ALA A 309 26.33 3.26 17.73
N ARG A 310 25.88 2.66 16.64
CA ARG A 310 26.26 1.30 16.22
C ARG A 310 27.34 1.26 15.16
N ALA A 311 27.50 2.30 14.35
CA ALA A 311 28.60 2.42 13.40
C ALA A 311 29.97 2.44 14.09
N GLY A 312 30.05 2.87 15.36
CA GLY A 312 31.24 2.78 16.19
C GLY A 312 31.59 1.35 16.66
N ALA A 313 30.65 0.40 16.59
CA ALA A 313 30.87 -1.00 17.01
C ALA A 313 31.24 -1.95 15.85
N HIS A 314 30.91 -1.58 14.60
CA HIS A 314 31.27 -2.33 13.40
C HIS A 314 31.65 -1.36 12.28
N PRO A 315 32.85 -1.51 11.65
CA PRO A 315 33.31 -0.57 10.62
C PRO A 315 32.40 -0.66 9.39
N VAL A 316 31.66 0.42 9.15
CA VAL A 316 30.82 0.60 7.95
C VAL A 316 31.73 0.72 6.73
N VAL A 317 31.51 -0.09 5.71
CA VAL A 317 32.14 0.06 4.39
C VAL A 317 31.87 1.50 3.88
N PRO A 318 32.86 2.19 3.24
CA PRO A 318 32.74 3.60 2.89
C PRO A 318 31.53 3.93 2.04
N ARG A 319 30.92 5.08 2.29
CA ARG A 319 29.92 5.70 1.41
C ARG A 319 30.43 5.74 -0.02
N ALA A 320 29.63 5.26 -0.97
CA ALA A 320 29.86 5.53 -2.38
C ALA A 320 29.55 7.02 -2.68
N ASP A 321 30.48 7.90 -2.43
CA ASP A 321 30.40 9.34 -2.68
C ASP A 321 30.52 9.72 -4.17
N SER A 322 30.22 8.76 -5.09
CA SER A 322 30.40 8.99 -6.54
C SER A 322 29.25 8.46 -7.40
N LEU A 323 28.00 8.77 -7.05
CA LEU A 323 26.88 8.61 -7.97
C LEU A 323 26.11 9.93 -8.13
N SER A 324 26.84 11.02 -8.40
CA SER A 324 26.31 12.20 -9.07
C SER A 324 26.45 12.01 -10.58
N SER A 325 25.34 12.17 -11.30
CA SER A 325 25.20 12.24 -12.75
C SER A 325 24.98 10.92 -13.49
N SER A 326 23.70 10.52 -13.70
CA SER A 326 23.03 10.50 -15.01
C SER A 326 21.63 9.92 -14.91
N PRO A 327 20.56 10.62 -15.24
CA PRO A 327 19.22 10.07 -15.36
C PRO A 327 19.00 9.64 -16.82
N SER A 328 19.37 8.42 -17.17
CA SER A 328 18.84 7.80 -18.41
C SER A 328 19.26 6.35 -18.49
N ALA A 329 18.37 5.44 -18.17
CA ALA A 329 18.17 4.12 -18.76
C ALA A 329 17.25 3.24 -17.90
N ILE A 330 15.99 3.65 -17.77
CA ILE A 330 14.92 2.66 -17.60
C ILE A 330 14.08 2.78 -18.87
N GLN A 331 14.44 1.96 -19.86
CA GLN A 331 13.83 1.91 -21.16
C GLN A 331 12.38 1.38 -21.07
N ARG A 332 11.58 2.07 -21.85
CA ARG A 332 10.20 1.79 -22.22
C ARG A 332 10.04 0.36 -22.73
N GLY A 333 9.03 -0.35 -22.23
CA GLY A 333 8.58 -1.61 -22.79
C GLY A 333 8.20 -1.50 -24.29
N PRO A 334 8.16 -2.61 -25.05
CA PRO A 334 8.07 -2.60 -26.50
C PRO A 334 6.74 -2.02 -26.98
N ARG A 335 6.83 -1.04 -27.87
CA ARG A 335 5.71 -0.49 -28.65
C ARG A 335 5.13 -1.59 -29.54
N ALA A 336 3.83 -1.83 -29.42
CA ALA A 336 3.08 -2.62 -30.38
C ALA A 336 3.22 -2.04 -31.80
N THR A 337 3.82 -2.79 -32.69
CA THR A 337 3.90 -2.52 -34.14
C THR A 337 2.52 -2.67 -34.76
N LYS A 338 1.95 -1.56 -35.20
CA LYS A 338 0.79 -1.57 -36.11
C LYS A 338 1.23 -2.04 -37.47
N THR A 339 0.89 -3.25 -37.85
CA THR A 339 0.99 -3.75 -39.20
C THR A 339 -0.07 -3.06 -40.09
N ARG A 340 0.36 -2.22 -40.99
CA ARG A 340 -0.47 -1.64 -42.06
C ARG A 340 -0.69 -2.72 -43.14
N ALA A 341 -1.92 -3.18 -43.28
CA ALA A 341 -2.33 -3.96 -44.45
C ALA A 341 -2.31 -3.05 -45.68
N ARG A 342 -1.52 -3.43 -46.66
CA ARG A 342 -1.49 -2.85 -48.02
C ARG A 342 -2.54 -3.56 -48.87
N THR A 343 -3.62 -2.89 -49.18
CA THR A 343 -4.51 -3.29 -50.30
C THR A 343 -3.83 -2.95 -51.61
N GLY A 344 -3.48 -3.95 -52.39
CA GLY A 344 -3.08 -3.83 -53.78
C GLY A 344 -4.22 -4.31 -54.67
N ARG A 345 -4.67 -3.41 -55.54
CA ARG A 345 -5.50 -3.73 -56.73
C ARG A 345 -4.59 -4.27 -57.82
N ALA A 346 -5.01 -5.31 -58.45
CA ALA A 346 -5.07 -5.55 -59.91
C ALA A 346 -5.94 -6.80 -60.14
#